data_7f950ebcdcb70d3918fc16efa9570ddc
#
_entry.id   7f950ebcdcb70d3918fc16efa9570ddc
#
_cell.length_a   1.000
_cell.length_b   1.000
_cell.length_c   1.000
_cell.angle_alpha   90.00
_cell.angle_beta   90.00
_cell.angle_gamma   90.00
#
_symmetry.space_group_name_H-M   'P 1'
#
loop_
_entity.id
_entity.type
_entity.pdbx_description
1 polymer ?
#
loop_
_entity_poly.entity_id
_entity_poly.type
_entity_poly.pdbx_seq_one_letter_code
_entity_poly.pdbx_strand_id
1 'polypeptide(L)'
;MTRTLNSLDSAEIFQDPTTLEACSADVYSRGITACALVRPRTAERCAAALAELTAAGYHMVVRGGGMSYTGGYVPVRERTVVLDTSALDSIVEINATDMYITVEAGVTWKQIYEALQPLGLRLPFFGTFSGAQATVGGGLSNGALFLGTARYGTGADAVLGLEVALANGSIVRTGQRGFAAAEKPFYRTCGPDLSGLFLHDSGSFGVKLRATLRLIEAPKETGHASFVFDSIDAAARALSVIGRSGAAEEAYVFDPETTRKNLRSEGLLSDANVLLNVVRSETSWWRGLKEGLGLVKAGRRFLPEQAYSLHVTCAARSRAALEADLDTCRQAALQQGGSVIPHSIPKAVRANLFPPLDGVVGGEGERWAALNAKVAHSDAENIIRASAEKLAPYRERMQAEGVWMSHLLIAISNHAFSFEPVFHWHDEWLPVHQRFASESIKQKLGTPPAKPAARELVAQMRAELVTLFAELGAASNQLGKTYPYRSILRPETAALFDKLKATVDPAGLMNPGALD
;
A
#
# COMPACT_ATOMS: atom_id res chain seq x y z
N MET A 1 22.60 23.15 -11.94
CA MET A 1 21.45 22.31 -12.32
C MET A 1 20.45 23.07 -13.20
N THR A 2 19.98 24.25 -12.83
CA THR A 2 19.05 25.07 -13.65
C THR A 2 19.52 25.38 -15.08
N ARG A 3 20.82 25.31 -15.38
CA ARG A 3 21.37 25.45 -16.75
C ARG A 3 21.30 24.16 -17.58
N THR A 4 20.89 23.05 -17.00
CA THR A 4 20.90 21.71 -17.63
C THR A 4 19.50 21.26 -18.05
N LEU A 5 18.46 21.89 -17.52
CA LEU A 5 17.07 21.51 -17.78
C LEU A 5 16.40 22.60 -18.64
N ASN A 6 16.22 22.29 -19.92
CA ASN A 6 15.50 23.15 -20.86
C ASN A 6 14.00 22.79 -20.95
N SER A 7 13.65 21.57 -20.52
CA SER A 7 12.29 21.03 -20.59
C SER A 7 11.37 21.49 -19.45
N LEU A 8 11.93 22.07 -18.37
CA LEU A 8 11.17 22.50 -17.19
C LEU A 8 11.29 23.99 -16.92
N ASP A 9 10.22 24.57 -16.38
CA ASP A 9 10.22 25.93 -15.85
C ASP A 9 10.84 25.96 -14.45
N SER A 10 11.34 27.14 -14.03
CA SER A 10 11.91 27.30 -12.69
C SER A 10 10.93 26.96 -11.57
N ALA A 11 9.62 27.10 -11.79
CA ALA A 11 8.56 26.75 -10.85
C ALA A 11 8.34 25.23 -10.70
N GLU A 12 8.98 24.41 -11.54
CA GLU A 12 8.93 22.93 -11.47
C GLU A 12 10.21 22.34 -10.85
N ILE A 13 11.18 23.20 -10.44
CA ILE A 13 12.47 22.79 -9.89
C ILE A 13 12.61 23.38 -8.48
N PHE A 14 12.77 22.51 -7.49
CA PHE A 14 12.86 22.85 -6.08
C PHE A 14 14.25 22.48 -5.54
N GLN A 15 14.92 23.45 -4.90
CA GLN A 15 16.26 23.28 -4.34
C GLN A 15 16.36 23.82 -2.90
N ASP A 16 15.25 24.25 -2.31
CA ASP A 16 15.26 24.71 -0.93
C ASP A 16 15.47 23.54 0.06
N PRO A 17 16.22 23.75 1.15
CA PRO A 17 16.61 22.69 2.08
C PRO A 17 15.42 21.94 2.67
N THR A 18 14.33 22.60 2.99
CA THR A 18 13.14 21.99 3.61
C THR A 18 12.46 21.00 2.66
N THR A 19 12.28 21.40 1.39
CA THR A 19 11.73 20.51 0.36
C THR A 19 12.65 19.32 0.11
N LEU A 20 13.97 19.55 0.03
CA LEU A 20 14.94 18.48 -0.22
C LEU A 20 14.99 17.48 0.93
N GLU A 21 14.96 17.95 2.17
CA GLU A 21 14.87 17.08 3.35
C GLU A 21 13.59 16.24 3.31
N ALA A 22 12.45 16.87 3.04
CA ALA A 22 11.15 16.19 3.00
C ALA A 22 11.03 15.13 1.90
N CYS A 23 11.64 15.36 0.72
CA CYS A 23 11.60 14.41 -0.38
C CYS A 23 12.68 13.31 -0.31
N SER A 24 13.66 13.46 0.58
CA SER A 24 14.75 12.50 0.80
C SER A 24 14.47 11.50 1.94
N ALA A 25 13.27 11.52 2.51
CA ALA A 25 12.84 10.61 3.56
C ALA A 25 11.49 9.99 3.21
N ASP A 26 11.29 8.75 3.64
CA ASP A 26 9.97 8.09 3.63
C ASP A 26 9.41 7.97 5.06
N VAL A 27 8.38 7.15 5.27
CA VAL A 27 7.77 6.94 6.60
C VAL A 27 8.73 6.22 7.56
N TYR A 28 9.67 5.42 7.04
CA TYR A 28 10.60 4.65 7.87
C TYR A 28 11.97 5.31 8.03
N SER A 29 12.55 5.81 6.95
CA SER A 29 13.97 6.16 6.92
C SER A 29 14.26 7.48 6.20
N ARG A 30 15.44 8.02 6.47
CA ARG A 30 16.02 9.17 5.78
C ARG A 30 17.23 8.69 4.97
N GLY A 31 17.34 9.14 3.73
CA GLY A 31 18.48 8.89 2.85
C GLY A 31 19.47 10.05 2.78
N ILE A 32 20.34 9.99 1.78
CA ILE A 32 21.18 11.10 1.37
C ILE A 32 20.28 12.23 0.85
N THR A 33 20.55 13.47 1.21
CA THR A 33 19.76 14.60 0.71
C THR A 33 19.87 14.70 -0.81
N ALA A 34 18.74 14.72 -1.51
CA ALA A 34 18.70 14.92 -2.94
C ALA A 34 19.26 16.29 -3.33
N CYS A 35 19.83 16.41 -4.53
CA CYS A 35 20.34 17.69 -5.01
C CYS A 35 19.25 18.58 -5.64
N ALA A 36 18.12 18.02 -5.99
CA ALA A 36 16.91 18.74 -6.37
C ALA A 36 15.69 17.82 -6.33
N LEU A 37 14.49 18.43 -6.26
CA LEU A 37 13.23 17.84 -6.62
C LEU A 37 12.74 18.51 -7.90
N VAL A 38 12.33 17.71 -8.89
CA VAL A 38 11.67 18.19 -10.11
C VAL A 38 10.25 17.64 -10.18
N ARG A 39 9.29 18.53 -10.50
CA ARG A 39 7.85 18.19 -10.54
C ARG A 39 7.22 18.63 -11.85
N PRO A 40 7.39 17.84 -12.92
CA PRO A 40 6.83 18.12 -14.22
C PRO A 40 5.29 18.10 -14.21
N ARG A 41 4.68 18.99 -15.00
CA ARG A 41 3.23 19.16 -15.06
C ARG A 41 2.56 18.39 -16.21
N THR A 42 3.34 17.86 -17.15
CA THR A 42 2.84 17.01 -18.23
C THR A 42 3.71 15.78 -18.44
N ALA A 43 3.14 14.73 -18.99
CA ALA A 43 3.83 13.48 -19.31
C ALA A 43 5.04 13.70 -20.23
N GLU A 44 4.89 14.56 -21.24
CA GLU A 44 5.92 14.88 -22.22
C GLU A 44 7.08 15.64 -21.55
N ARG A 45 6.78 16.62 -20.70
CA ARG A 45 7.81 17.34 -19.92
C ARG A 45 8.52 16.42 -18.93
N CYS A 46 7.79 15.48 -18.34
CA CYS A 46 8.37 14.47 -17.45
C CYS A 46 9.39 13.59 -18.19
N ALA A 47 9.04 13.09 -19.36
CA ALA A 47 9.92 12.28 -20.20
C ALA A 47 11.14 13.06 -20.68
N ALA A 48 10.98 14.31 -21.11
CA ALA A 48 12.06 15.17 -21.55
C ALA A 48 13.03 15.50 -20.39
N ALA A 49 12.50 15.87 -19.22
CA ALA A 49 13.33 16.14 -18.04
C ALA A 49 14.11 14.90 -17.58
N LEU A 50 13.49 13.72 -17.64
CA LEU A 50 14.17 12.46 -17.34
C LEU A 50 15.37 12.24 -18.27
N ALA A 51 15.19 12.42 -19.57
CA ALA A 51 16.26 12.29 -20.58
C ALA A 51 17.40 13.28 -20.33
N GLU A 52 17.09 14.55 -20.08
CA GLU A 52 18.10 15.59 -19.81
C GLU A 52 18.91 15.28 -18.54
N LEU A 53 18.24 14.83 -17.46
CA LEU A 53 18.88 14.51 -16.18
C LEU A 53 19.76 13.27 -16.26
N THR A 54 19.28 12.19 -16.89
CA THR A 54 20.06 10.98 -17.07
C THR A 54 21.24 11.19 -18.01
N ALA A 55 21.07 11.94 -19.10
CA ALA A 55 22.17 12.34 -19.99
C ALA A 55 23.25 13.18 -19.26
N ALA A 56 22.85 13.97 -18.26
CA ALA A 56 23.77 14.70 -17.39
C ALA A 56 24.38 13.86 -16.25
N GLY A 57 24.06 12.55 -16.18
CA GLY A 57 24.60 11.61 -15.20
C GLY A 57 24.03 11.77 -13.79
N TYR A 58 22.80 12.28 -13.64
CA TYR A 58 22.09 12.28 -12.36
C TYR A 58 21.42 10.95 -12.10
N HIS A 59 21.53 10.45 -10.87
CA HIS A 59 20.67 9.37 -10.40
C HIS A 59 19.25 9.86 -10.19
N MET A 60 18.29 9.02 -10.53
CA MET A 60 16.87 9.36 -10.43
C MET A 60 16.16 8.47 -9.42
N VAL A 61 15.35 9.05 -8.56
CA VAL A 61 14.34 8.33 -7.79
C VAL A 61 12.97 8.92 -8.08
N VAL A 62 11.97 8.08 -8.24
CA VAL A 62 10.60 8.51 -8.60
C VAL A 62 9.74 8.52 -7.36
N ARG A 63 9.07 9.65 -7.10
CA ARG A 63 8.18 9.85 -5.96
C ARG A 63 6.78 10.21 -6.43
N GLY A 64 5.76 9.54 -5.89
CA GLY A 64 4.36 9.93 -6.00
C GLY A 64 3.87 10.61 -4.71
N GLY A 65 2.91 10.01 -4.01
CA GLY A 65 2.35 10.53 -2.76
C GLY A 65 3.28 10.51 -1.54
N GLY A 66 4.42 9.81 -1.62
CA GLY A 66 5.42 9.78 -0.53
C GLY A 66 5.00 8.93 0.68
N MET A 67 4.20 7.89 0.49
CA MET A 67 3.63 7.06 1.56
C MET A 67 4.33 5.70 1.73
N SER A 68 5.48 5.49 1.09
CA SER A 68 6.29 4.27 1.25
C SER A 68 7.02 4.24 2.60
N TYR A 69 7.28 3.04 3.09
CA TYR A 69 8.11 2.74 4.27
C TYR A 69 9.17 1.67 3.97
N THR A 70 9.46 1.45 2.67
CA THR A 70 10.44 0.47 2.20
C THR A 70 11.62 1.11 1.46
N GLY A 71 11.81 2.42 1.60
CA GLY A 71 12.90 3.15 0.96
C GLY A 71 12.75 3.32 -0.55
N GLY A 72 11.58 3.05 -1.13
CA GLY A 72 11.38 2.96 -2.58
C GLY A 72 11.85 4.19 -3.36
N TYR A 73 11.65 5.40 -2.83
CA TYR A 73 12.10 6.65 -3.44
C TYR A 73 13.19 7.38 -2.64
N VAL A 74 13.71 6.76 -1.56
CA VAL A 74 14.74 7.38 -0.71
C VAL A 74 16.09 7.36 -1.43
N PRO A 75 16.77 8.52 -1.59
CA PRO A 75 18.07 8.59 -2.26
C PRO A 75 19.17 7.86 -1.47
N VAL A 76 19.97 7.04 -2.15
CA VAL A 76 21.11 6.28 -1.57
C VAL A 76 22.43 6.60 -2.27
N ARG A 77 22.43 7.50 -3.25
CA ARG A 77 23.61 7.97 -3.98
C ARG A 77 23.65 9.49 -4.01
N GLU A 78 24.85 10.05 -4.00
CA GLU A 78 25.04 11.46 -4.31
C GLU A 78 24.57 11.78 -5.74
N ARG A 79 24.36 13.05 -6.05
CA ARG A 79 23.84 13.51 -7.33
C ARG A 79 22.49 12.88 -7.70
N THR A 80 21.67 12.56 -6.71
CA THR A 80 20.31 12.06 -6.94
C THR A 80 19.32 13.22 -7.06
N VAL A 81 18.43 13.14 -8.06
CA VAL A 81 17.29 14.02 -8.25
C VAL A 81 16.01 13.22 -7.95
N VAL A 82 15.12 13.80 -7.18
CA VAL A 82 13.78 13.26 -6.96
C VAL A 82 12.86 13.76 -8.07
N LEU A 83 12.30 12.85 -8.87
CA LEU A 83 11.29 13.16 -9.87
C LEU A 83 9.92 12.91 -9.23
N ASP A 84 9.20 13.98 -8.94
CA ASP A 84 7.90 13.97 -8.29
C ASP A 84 6.79 14.00 -9.35
N THR A 85 6.02 12.90 -9.43
CA THR A 85 4.93 12.75 -10.41
C THR A 85 3.59 13.26 -9.89
N SER A 86 3.53 13.87 -8.71
CA SER A 86 2.26 14.28 -8.08
C SER A 86 1.48 15.37 -8.84
N ALA A 87 2.13 16.09 -9.77
CA ALA A 87 1.47 17.07 -10.62
C ALA A 87 0.93 16.47 -11.94
N LEU A 88 1.14 15.18 -12.18
CA LEU A 88 0.48 14.41 -13.25
C LEU A 88 -0.82 13.84 -12.66
N ASP A 89 -1.83 14.68 -12.41
CA ASP A 89 -2.98 14.36 -11.55
C ASP A 89 -4.34 14.38 -12.26
N SER A 90 -4.32 14.27 -13.59
CA SER A 90 -5.51 14.29 -14.42
C SER A 90 -6.12 12.91 -14.64
N ILE A 91 -7.44 12.80 -14.50
CA ILE A 91 -8.23 11.66 -15.00
C ILE A 91 -8.41 11.93 -16.51
N VAL A 92 -7.73 11.12 -17.32
CA VAL A 92 -7.68 11.33 -18.78
C VAL A 92 -8.97 10.88 -19.47
N GLU A 93 -9.49 9.72 -19.05
CA GLU A 93 -10.70 9.12 -19.66
C GLU A 93 -11.39 8.19 -18.65
N ILE A 94 -12.71 8.23 -18.60
CA ILE A 94 -13.56 7.20 -18.00
C ILE A 94 -14.44 6.63 -19.10
N ASN A 95 -14.25 5.35 -19.45
CA ASN A 95 -15.06 4.67 -20.46
C ASN A 95 -15.94 3.61 -19.80
N ALA A 96 -17.17 4.00 -19.51
CA ALA A 96 -18.15 3.13 -18.86
C ALA A 96 -18.66 2.00 -19.77
N THR A 97 -18.58 2.16 -21.09
CA THR A 97 -18.98 1.12 -22.06
C THR A 97 -17.93 0.03 -22.15
N ASP A 98 -16.66 0.41 -22.24
CA ASP A 98 -15.53 -0.51 -22.41
C ASP A 98 -14.90 -0.87 -21.04
N MET A 99 -15.48 -0.37 -19.92
CA MET A 99 -15.13 -0.71 -18.54
C MET A 99 -13.68 -0.47 -18.17
N TYR A 100 -13.13 0.71 -18.51
CA TYR A 100 -11.81 1.15 -18.09
C TYR A 100 -11.76 2.62 -17.71
N ILE A 101 -10.72 2.98 -16.95
CA ILE A 101 -10.33 4.36 -16.65
C ILE A 101 -8.85 4.53 -16.99
N THR A 102 -8.49 5.64 -17.64
CA THR A 102 -7.10 6.04 -17.86
C THR A 102 -6.80 7.27 -17.01
N VAL A 103 -5.76 7.20 -16.20
CA VAL A 103 -5.35 8.25 -15.27
C VAL A 103 -3.86 8.53 -15.39
N GLU A 104 -3.45 9.74 -15.08
CA GLU A 104 -2.04 10.09 -14.88
C GLU A 104 -1.51 9.52 -13.56
N ALA A 105 -0.20 9.33 -13.46
CA ALA A 105 0.46 8.60 -12.37
C ALA A 105 0.31 9.26 -10.99
N GLY A 106 0.08 10.57 -10.94
CA GLY A 106 -0.10 11.35 -9.71
C GLY A 106 -1.53 11.36 -9.18
N VAL A 107 -2.50 10.83 -9.92
CA VAL A 107 -3.89 10.68 -9.44
C VAL A 107 -3.91 9.76 -8.22
N THR A 108 -4.63 10.14 -7.17
CA THR A 108 -4.77 9.35 -5.95
C THR A 108 -5.88 8.30 -6.07
N TRP A 109 -5.82 7.23 -5.27
CA TRP A 109 -6.88 6.22 -5.23
C TRP A 109 -8.22 6.80 -4.81
N LYS A 110 -8.20 7.79 -3.92
CA LYS A 110 -9.40 8.53 -3.49
C LYS A 110 -10.05 9.29 -4.65
N GLN A 111 -9.27 10.03 -5.44
CA GLN A 111 -9.79 10.77 -6.60
C GLN A 111 -10.47 9.83 -7.61
N ILE A 112 -9.88 8.66 -7.89
CA ILE A 112 -10.53 7.66 -8.76
C ILE A 112 -11.85 7.18 -8.17
N TYR A 113 -11.86 6.82 -6.89
CA TYR A 113 -13.07 6.34 -6.22
C TYR A 113 -14.19 7.38 -6.30
N GLU A 114 -13.88 8.64 -5.97
CA GLU A 114 -14.84 9.75 -6.00
C GLU A 114 -15.38 10.04 -7.41
N ALA A 115 -14.52 9.92 -8.44
CA ALA A 115 -14.95 10.12 -9.83
C ALA A 115 -15.83 8.99 -10.37
N LEU A 116 -15.64 7.76 -9.91
CA LEU A 116 -16.38 6.58 -10.39
C LEU A 116 -17.70 6.34 -9.62
N GLN A 117 -17.77 6.74 -8.36
CA GLN A 117 -18.94 6.51 -7.50
C GLN A 117 -20.27 7.02 -8.10
N PRO A 118 -20.36 8.24 -8.65
CA PRO A 118 -21.59 8.74 -9.26
C PRO A 118 -22.06 7.95 -10.48
N LEU A 119 -21.15 7.20 -11.11
CA LEU A 119 -21.42 6.36 -12.28
C LEU A 119 -21.83 4.93 -11.89
N GLY A 120 -21.88 4.60 -10.60
CA GLY A 120 -22.10 3.24 -10.14
C GLY A 120 -20.95 2.27 -10.47
N LEU A 121 -19.76 2.80 -10.70
CA LEU A 121 -18.55 2.06 -11.07
C LEU A 121 -17.49 2.15 -9.97
N ARG A 122 -16.54 1.22 -9.98
CA ARG A 122 -15.32 1.28 -9.18
C ARG A 122 -14.20 0.43 -9.77
N LEU A 123 -13.00 0.58 -9.24
CA LEU A 123 -11.93 -0.39 -9.44
C LEU A 123 -12.23 -1.69 -8.67
N PRO A 124 -11.75 -2.86 -9.13
CA PRO A 124 -11.78 -4.10 -8.35
C PRO A 124 -11.00 -3.98 -7.04
N PHE A 125 -9.69 -3.71 -7.11
CA PHE A 125 -8.90 -3.13 -6.03
C PHE A 125 -9.13 -1.62 -6.06
N PHE A 126 -9.58 -1.03 -4.97
CA PHE A 126 -9.99 0.38 -5.00
C PHE A 126 -9.26 1.29 -4.01
N GLY A 127 -8.22 0.79 -3.33
CA GLY A 127 -7.32 1.66 -2.61
C GLY A 127 -6.61 1.06 -1.39
N THR A 128 -5.80 1.90 -0.80
CA THR A 128 -5.10 1.66 0.48
C THR A 128 -5.62 2.64 1.52
N PHE A 129 -5.35 2.42 2.80
CA PHE A 129 -5.65 3.40 3.85
C PHE A 129 -4.99 4.76 3.62
N SER A 130 -3.82 4.80 2.99
CA SER A 130 -3.16 6.03 2.59
C SER A 130 -3.67 6.61 1.25
N GLY A 131 -4.76 6.08 0.70
CA GLY A 131 -5.26 6.41 -0.64
C GLY A 131 -5.70 7.86 -0.84
N ALA A 132 -5.87 8.63 0.22
CA ALA A 132 -6.05 10.08 0.14
C ALA A 132 -4.80 10.81 -0.40
N GLN A 133 -3.60 10.23 -0.25
CA GLN A 133 -2.32 10.77 -0.68
C GLN A 133 -1.56 9.83 -1.62
N ALA A 134 -1.70 8.51 -1.42
CA ALA A 134 -1.04 7.50 -2.25
C ALA A 134 -1.57 7.57 -3.69
N THR A 135 -0.64 7.69 -4.65
CA THR A 135 -0.93 7.86 -6.07
C THR A 135 -0.91 6.53 -6.80
N VAL A 136 -1.57 6.48 -7.96
CA VAL A 136 -1.62 5.28 -8.82
C VAL A 136 -0.22 4.86 -9.24
N GLY A 137 0.60 5.77 -9.75
CA GLY A 137 1.96 5.45 -10.18
C GLY A 137 2.82 4.88 -9.06
N GLY A 138 2.74 5.49 -7.85
CA GLY A 138 3.41 4.99 -6.65
C GLY A 138 2.89 3.62 -6.21
N GLY A 139 1.58 3.43 -6.20
CA GLY A 139 0.94 2.16 -5.83
C GLY A 139 1.26 1.02 -6.78
N LEU A 140 1.35 1.27 -8.08
CA LEU A 140 1.73 0.27 -9.09
C LEU A 140 3.23 -0.06 -9.03
N SER A 141 4.07 0.92 -8.70
CA SER A 141 5.52 0.71 -8.54
C SER A 141 5.89 0.02 -7.24
N ASN A 142 5.11 0.25 -6.16
CA ASN A 142 5.40 -0.27 -4.81
C ASN A 142 4.34 -1.26 -4.31
N GLY A 143 3.50 -1.81 -5.17
CA GLY A 143 2.59 -2.91 -4.87
C GLY A 143 1.49 -2.56 -3.87
N ALA A 144 0.61 -1.63 -4.21
CA ALA A 144 -0.54 -1.26 -3.39
C ALA A 144 -1.51 -2.43 -3.20
N LEU A 145 -1.95 -2.65 -1.95
CA LEU A 145 -2.94 -3.64 -1.56
C LEU A 145 -3.79 -3.10 -0.40
N PHE A 146 -4.93 -3.65 -0.18
CA PHE A 146 -5.84 -3.69 0.98
C PHE A 146 -7.32 -3.76 0.56
N LEU A 147 -7.92 -2.65 0.10
CA LEU A 147 -9.36 -2.60 -0.21
C LEU A 147 -9.67 -3.38 -1.48
N GLY A 148 -10.43 -4.46 -1.35
CA GLY A 148 -10.77 -5.38 -2.44
C GLY A 148 -9.76 -6.51 -2.67
N THR A 149 -8.64 -6.53 -1.95
CA THR A 149 -7.50 -7.43 -2.21
C THR A 149 -7.83 -8.91 -2.04
N ALA A 150 -8.69 -9.28 -1.08
CA ALA A 150 -8.99 -10.69 -0.83
C ALA A 150 -9.73 -11.38 -2.00
N ARG A 151 -10.45 -10.62 -2.82
CA ARG A 151 -11.13 -11.15 -4.02
C ARG A 151 -10.41 -10.82 -5.32
N TYR A 152 -9.83 -9.63 -5.43
CA TYR A 152 -9.40 -9.07 -6.71
C TYR A 152 -7.88 -8.91 -6.85
N GLY A 153 -7.10 -9.24 -5.82
CA GLY A 153 -5.65 -9.06 -5.85
C GLY A 153 -5.20 -7.64 -5.50
N THR A 154 -4.10 -7.25 -6.07
CA THR A 154 -3.44 -5.95 -5.84
C THR A 154 -3.84 -4.91 -6.89
N GLY A 155 -3.36 -3.68 -6.75
CA GLY A 155 -3.54 -2.67 -7.79
C GLY A 155 -3.00 -3.08 -9.16
N ALA A 156 -1.95 -3.90 -9.20
CA ALA A 156 -1.34 -4.41 -10.43
C ALA A 156 -2.27 -5.32 -11.25
N ASP A 157 -3.16 -6.06 -10.58
CA ASP A 157 -4.11 -6.99 -11.21
C ASP A 157 -5.24 -6.26 -11.96
N ALA A 158 -5.43 -4.97 -11.69
CA ALA A 158 -6.39 -4.14 -12.40
C ALA A 158 -5.82 -3.44 -13.65
N VAL A 159 -4.50 -3.51 -13.88
CA VAL A 159 -3.83 -2.80 -14.99
C VAL A 159 -4.15 -3.44 -16.33
N LEU A 160 -4.60 -2.63 -17.28
CA LEU A 160 -4.79 -3.00 -18.69
C LEU A 160 -3.63 -2.53 -19.58
N GLY A 161 -2.96 -1.44 -19.21
CA GLY A 161 -1.80 -0.92 -19.93
C GLY A 161 -1.18 0.27 -19.21
N LEU A 162 0.05 0.60 -19.59
CA LEU A 162 0.83 1.70 -19.02
C LEU A 162 1.44 2.56 -20.15
N GLU A 163 1.64 3.84 -19.87
CA GLU A 163 2.59 4.70 -20.57
C GLU A 163 3.77 4.98 -19.64
N VAL A 164 4.98 4.64 -20.05
CA VAL A 164 6.19 4.67 -19.23
C VAL A 164 7.30 5.42 -19.98
N ALA A 165 7.91 6.42 -19.33
CA ALA A 165 9.13 7.04 -19.82
C ALA A 165 10.34 6.21 -19.39
N LEU A 166 11.16 5.76 -20.35
CA LEU A 166 12.45 5.11 -20.11
C LEU A 166 13.53 6.14 -19.78
N ALA A 167 14.68 5.69 -19.30
CA ALA A 167 15.80 6.56 -18.91
C ALA A 167 16.23 7.55 -20.02
N ASN A 168 16.10 7.18 -21.29
CA ASN A 168 16.41 8.04 -22.44
C ASN A 168 15.26 8.97 -22.85
N GLY A 169 14.15 9.02 -22.10
CA GLY A 169 12.98 9.85 -22.37
C GLY A 169 12.01 9.27 -23.41
N SER A 170 12.30 8.13 -24.04
CA SER A 170 11.32 7.50 -24.92
C SER A 170 10.11 6.99 -24.13
N ILE A 171 8.92 7.17 -24.67
CA ILE A 171 7.66 6.75 -24.05
C ILE A 171 7.23 5.43 -24.65
N VAL A 172 7.23 4.38 -23.84
CA VAL A 172 6.73 3.05 -24.18
C VAL A 172 5.28 2.94 -23.76
N ARG A 173 4.43 2.38 -24.63
CA ARG A 173 3.05 2.02 -24.33
C ARG A 173 2.92 0.52 -24.28
N THR A 174 2.24 0.01 -23.25
CA THR A 174 2.04 -1.43 -23.03
C THR A 174 0.56 -1.82 -23.15
N GLY A 175 0.29 -3.13 -23.17
CA GLY A 175 -1.04 -3.63 -23.44
C GLY A 175 -1.47 -3.32 -24.88
N GLN A 176 -2.78 -3.23 -25.11
CA GLN A 176 -3.34 -2.98 -26.46
C GLN A 176 -2.85 -1.66 -27.07
N ARG A 177 -2.62 -0.61 -26.27
CA ARG A 177 -2.07 0.68 -26.79
C ARG A 177 -0.64 0.59 -27.32
N GLY A 178 0.05 -0.51 -27.11
CA GLY A 178 1.33 -0.79 -27.77
C GLY A 178 1.23 -1.03 -29.26
N PHE A 179 0.05 -1.30 -29.80
CA PHE A 179 -0.17 -1.50 -31.23
C PHE A 179 -0.39 -0.14 -31.94
N ALA A 180 0.26 0.06 -33.07
CA ALA A 180 0.21 1.33 -33.82
C ALA A 180 -1.21 1.79 -34.19
N ALA A 181 -2.11 0.85 -34.50
CA ALA A 181 -3.50 1.12 -34.86
C ALA A 181 -4.49 1.08 -33.69
N ALA A 182 -4.00 0.86 -32.42
CA ALA A 182 -4.91 0.74 -31.30
C ALA A 182 -5.27 2.11 -30.73
N GLU A 183 -6.57 2.40 -30.69
CA GLU A 183 -7.11 3.61 -30.07
C GLU A 183 -7.50 3.41 -28.60
N LYS A 184 -7.98 2.19 -28.24
CA LYS A 184 -8.52 1.87 -26.92
C LYS A 184 -7.63 0.93 -26.12
N PRO A 185 -7.34 1.23 -24.84
CA PRO A 185 -6.43 0.43 -23.99
C PRO A 185 -7.18 -0.65 -23.19
N PHE A 186 -7.96 -1.50 -23.83
CA PHE A 186 -8.92 -2.40 -23.16
C PHE A 186 -8.37 -3.79 -22.80
N TYR A 187 -7.15 -4.14 -23.24
CA TYR A 187 -6.62 -5.50 -23.05
C TYR A 187 -5.12 -5.49 -22.77
N ARG A 188 -4.69 -6.24 -21.74
CA ARG A 188 -3.31 -6.25 -21.25
C ARG A 188 -2.40 -7.22 -22.00
N THR A 189 -2.83 -8.46 -22.18
CA THR A 189 -1.98 -9.59 -22.58
C THR A 189 -2.13 -9.96 -24.05
N CYS A 190 -1.91 -8.98 -24.92
CA CYS A 190 -1.91 -9.14 -26.37
C CYS A 190 -0.53 -9.50 -26.93
N GLY A 191 0.07 -10.56 -26.43
CA GLY A 191 1.45 -11.00 -26.63
C GLY A 191 2.16 -11.14 -25.28
N PRO A 192 3.51 -11.09 -25.22
CA PRO A 192 4.23 -11.02 -23.95
C PRO A 192 3.76 -9.84 -23.11
N ASP A 193 3.57 -10.07 -21.81
CA ASP A 193 3.09 -9.05 -20.89
C ASP A 193 4.18 -8.02 -20.56
N LEU A 194 4.32 -7.01 -21.39
CA LEU A 194 5.25 -5.91 -21.16
C LEU A 194 4.83 -5.00 -20.01
N SER A 195 3.54 -4.96 -19.62
CA SER A 195 3.09 -4.19 -18.46
C SER A 195 3.70 -4.72 -17.18
N GLY A 196 3.87 -6.04 -17.06
CA GLY A 196 4.48 -6.69 -15.91
C GLY A 196 5.91 -6.22 -15.60
N LEU A 197 6.69 -5.82 -16.61
CA LEU A 197 8.05 -5.30 -16.42
C LEU A 197 8.10 -3.99 -15.61
N PHE A 198 7.03 -3.21 -15.65
CA PHE A 198 6.93 -1.90 -15.03
C PHE A 198 6.06 -1.90 -13.76
N LEU A 199 5.63 -3.07 -13.28
CA LEU A 199 4.86 -3.23 -12.05
C LEU A 199 5.79 -3.75 -10.95
N HIS A 200 5.61 -3.26 -9.71
CA HIS A 200 6.44 -3.61 -8.55
C HIS A 200 7.95 -3.31 -8.75
N ASP A 201 8.28 -2.44 -9.68
CA ASP A 201 9.65 -2.11 -10.11
C ASP A 201 10.30 -1.00 -9.27
N SER A 202 9.60 -0.44 -8.30
CA SER A 202 10.06 0.71 -7.51
C SER A 202 10.54 1.89 -8.37
N GLY A 203 10.05 2.01 -9.61
CA GLY A 203 10.50 3.02 -10.58
C GLY A 203 11.90 2.79 -11.15
N SER A 204 12.45 1.57 -11.03
CA SER A 204 13.78 1.23 -11.55
C SER A 204 13.80 0.98 -13.05
N PHE A 205 12.68 0.58 -13.63
CA PHE A 205 12.56 0.27 -15.06
C PHE A 205 12.06 1.46 -15.89
N GLY A 206 11.54 2.50 -15.23
CA GLY A 206 11.05 3.70 -15.89
C GLY A 206 10.06 4.47 -15.02
N VAL A 207 9.66 5.64 -15.50
CA VAL A 207 8.68 6.51 -14.85
C VAL A 207 7.31 6.27 -15.45
N LYS A 208 6.37 5.77 -14.65
CA LYS A 208 4.98 5.66 -15.07
C LYS A 208 4.39 7.05 -15.24
N LEU A 209 3.86 7.32 -16.42
CA LEU A 209 3.22 8.58 -16.79
C LEU A 209 1.70 8.46 -16.70
N ARG A 210 1.14 7.37 -17.27
CA ARG A 210 -0.29 7.06 -17.26
C ARG A 210 -0.51 5.57 -17.02
N ALA A 211 -1.64 5.24 -16.42
CA ALA A 211 -2.12 3.88 -16.23
C ALA A 211 -3.57 3.76 -16.69
N THR A 212 -3.88 2.68 -17.40
CA THR A 212 -5.25 2.27 -17.69
C THR A 212 -5.62 1.10 -16.79
N LEU A 213 -6.72 1.25 -16.06
CA LEU A 213 -7.21 0.29 -15.07
C LEU A 213 -8.61 -0.19 -15.46
N ARG A 214 -8.87 -1.48 -15.28
CA ARG A 214 -10.21 -2.05 -15.53
C ARG A 214 -11.20 -1.63 -14.47
N LEU A 215 -12.47 -1.46 -14.86
CA LEU A 215 -13.58 -1.15 -13.98
C LEU A 215 -14.44 -2.38 -13.71
N ILE A 216 -15.23 -2.30 -12.65
CA ILE A 216 -16.36 -3.18 -12.36
C ILE A 216 -17.56 -2.32 -11.97
N GLU A 217 -18.78 -2.85 -12.14
CA GLU A 217 -19.96 -2.28 -11.50
C GLU A 217 -19.79 -2.33 -9.98
N ALA A 218 -20.16 -1.26 -9.29
CA ALA A 218 -20.17 -1.24 -7.84
C ALA A 218 -21.18 -2.29 -7.32
N PRO A 219 -20.80 -3.17 -6.39
CA PRO A 219 -21.72 -4.17 -5.83
C PRO A 219 -22.92 -3.49 -5.15
N LYS A 220 -24.13 -4.02 -5.39
CA LYS A 220 -25.37 -3.48 -4.83
C LYS A 220 -25.56 -3.80 -3.35
N GLU A 221 -25.01 -4.92 -2.92
CA GLU A 221 -25.14 -5.42 -1.55
C GLU A 221 -23.77 -5.59 -0.91
N THR A 222 -23.62 -5.11 0.32
CA THR A 222 -22.41 -5.26 1.13
C THR A 222 -22.79 -5.74 2.52
N GLY A 223 -22.04 -6.67 3.06
CA GLY A 223 -22.23 -7.21 4.40
C GLY A 223 -20.93 -7.54 5.07
N HIS A 224 -20.98 -7.63 6.40
CA HIS A 224 -19.79 -7.75 7.24
C HIS A 224 -19.95 -8.89 8.24
N ALA A 225 -18.83 -9.53 8.59
CA ALA A 225 -18.75 -10.47 9.69
C ALA A 225 -17.44 -10.27 10.45
N SER A 226 -17.45 -10.58 11.76
CA SER A 226 -16.25 -10.54 12.58
C SER A 226 -16.22 -11.73 13.53
N PHE A 227 -15.02 -12.23 13.76
CA PHE A 227 -14.77 -13.40 14.59
C PHE A 227 -13.57 -13.16 15.49
N VAL A 228 -13.52 -13.85 16.61
CA VAL A 228 -12.40 -13.80 17.54
C VAL A 228 -11.83 -15.19 17.75
N PHE A 229 -10.51 -15.28 17.95
CA PHE A 229 -9.73 -16.50 18.13
C PHE A 229 -8.75 -16.34 19.27
N ASP A 230 -8.47 -17.44 19.97
CA ASP A 230 -7.54 -17.47 21.10
C ASP A 230 -6.06 -17.56 20.66
N SER A 231 -5.79 -17.81 19.37
CA SER A 231 -4.43 -17.90 18.82
C SER A 231 -4.33 -17.33 17.40
N ILE A 232 -3.14 -16.84 17.06
CA ILE A 232 -2.84 -16.36 15.71
C ILE A 232 -2.94 -17.49 14.68
N ASP A 233 -2.57 -18.73 15.04
CA ASP A 233 -2.61 -19.88 14.15
C ASP A 233 -4.04 -20.23 13.76
N ALA A 234 -4.98 -20.25 14.72
CA ALA A 234 -6.39 -20.49 14.44
C ALA A 234 -6.97 -19.39 13.55
N ALA A 235 -6.64 -18.12 13.82
CA ALA A 235 -7.04 -16.99 12.99
C ALA A 235 -6.44 -17.07 11.56
N ALA A 236 -5.17 -17.47 11.43
CA ALA A 236 -4.50 -17.64 10.14
C ALA A 236 -5.11 -18.78 9.32
N ARG A 237 -5.44 -19.92 9.95
CA ARG A 237 -6.16 -21.01 9.28
C ARG A 237 -7.53 -20.56 8.77
N ALA A 238 -8.30 -19.87 9.60
CA ALA A 238 -9.60 -19.33 9.22
C ALA A 238 -9.50 -18.36 8.04
N LEU A 239 -8.55 -17.41 8.11
CA LEU A 239 -8.25 -16.47 7.04
C LEU A 239 -7.89 -17.18 5.74
N SER A 240 -7.07 -18.23 5.80
CA SER A 240 -6.67 -19.04 4.64
C SER A 240 -7.85 -19.77 4.02
N VAL A 241 -8.77 -20.33 4.81
CA VAL A 241 -9.99 -20.99 4.29
C VAL A 241 -10.91 -19.97 3.63
N ILE A 242 -11.12 -18.82 4.26
CA ILE A 242 -11.94 -17.73 3.71
C ILE A 242 -11.34 -17.20 2.41
N GLY A 243 -10.03 -16.93 2.37
CA GLY A 243 -9.35 -16.44 1.17
C GLY A 243 -9.54 -17.40 -0.01
N ARG A 244 -9.28 -18.68 0.19
CA ARG A 244 -9.44 -19.71 -0.85
C ARG A 244 -10.88 -19.84 -1.38
N SER A 245 -11.89 -19.53 -0.57
CA SER A 245 -13.29 -19.58 -0.99
C SER A 245 -13.66 -18.51 -2.02
N GLY A 246 -12.93 -17.37 -2.05
CA GLY A 246 -13.26 -16.21 -2.88
C GLY A 246 -14.54 -15.46 -2.45
N ALA A 247 -15.16 -15.85 -1.32
CA ALA A 247 -16.40 -15.25 -0.83
C ALA A 247 -16.18 -13.81 -0.30
N ALA A 248 -15.04 -13.57 0.35
CA ALA A 248 -14.72 -12.28 0.91
C ALA A 248 -14.07 -11.33 -0.11
N GLU A 249 -14.51 -10.09 -0.14
CA GLU A 249 -13.84 -9.02 -0.87
C GLU A 249 -12.66 -8.46 -0.07
N GLU A 250 -12.83 -8.38 1.25
CA GLU A 250 -11.81 -8.04 2.22
C GLU A 250 -11.81 -9.08 3.34
N ALA A 251 -10.65 -9.60 3.69
CA ALA A 251 -10.46 -10.50 4.81
C ALA A 251 -9.09 -10.22 5.45
N TYR A 252 -9.09 -9.84 6.73
CA TYR A 252 -7.89 -9.48 7.45
C TYR A 252 -8.01 -9.82 8.94
N VAL A 253 -6.86 -10.06 9.59
CA VAL A 253 -6.77 -10.33 11.02
C VAL A 253 -5.97 -9.23 11.69
N PHE A 254 -6.53 -8.66 12.75
CA PHE A 254 -5.82 -7.82 13.69
C PHE A 254 -5.39 -8.64 14.91
N ASP A 255 -4.17 -8.41 15.34
CA ASP A 255 -3.69 -8.93 16.61
C ASP A 255 -4.23 -8.09 17.81
N PRO A 256 -4.03 -8.55 19.07
CA PRO A 256 -4.50 -7.84 20.25
C PRO A 256 -3.96 -6.42 20.35
N GLU A 257 -2.72 -6.17 19.89
CA GLU A 257 -2.09 -4.84 19.95
C GLU A 257 -2.72 -3.88 18.97
N THR A 258 -2.90 -4.32 17.71
CA THR A 258 -3.57 -3.53 16.65
C THR A 258 -5.02 -3.24 17.04
N THR A 259 -5.72 -4.23 17.58
CA THR A 259 -7.09 -4.09 18.05
C THR A 259 -7.19 -3.03 19.16
N ARG A 260 -6.32 -3.10 20.17
CA ARG A 260 -6.25 -2.14 21.26
C ARG A 260 -5.93 -0.72 20.77
N LYS A 261 -4.97 -0.58 19.85
CA LYS A 261 -4.60 0.69 19.24
C LYS A 261 -5.77 1.32 18.49
N ASN A 262 -6.45 0.55 17.65
CA ASN A 262 -7.61 1.02 16.88
C ASN A 262 -8.80 1.41 17.75
N LEU A 263 -8.96 0.73 18.89
CA LEU A 263 -9.99 1.08 19.87
C LEU A 263 -9.63 2.31 20.74
N ARG A 264 -8.33 2.56 20.97
CA ARG A 264 -7.83 3.70 21.76
C ARG A 264 -7.75 4.98 20.93
N SER A 265 -7.47 4.88 19.64
CA SER A 265 -7.58 6.03 18.75
C SER A 265 -9.05 6.44 18.70
N GLU A 266 -9.39 7.48 19.44
CA GLU A 266 -10.76 7.98 19.62
C GLU A 266 -11.45 8.36 18.30
N GLY A 267 -10.74 8.29 17.16
CA GLY A 267 -11.19 8.70 15.85
C GLY A 267 -12.15 7.76 15.14
N LEU A 268 -12.00 6.43 15.24
CA LEU A 268 -12.78 5.52 14.38
C LEU A 268 -14.23 5.26 14.84
N LEU A 269 -14.51 5.39 16.14
CA LEU A 269 -15.84 5.09 16.68
C LEU A 269 -16.52 6.28 17.40
N SER A 270 -15.79 7.34 17.73
CA SER A 270 -16.31 8.55 18.37
C SER A 270 -16.46 9.73 17.41
N ASP A 271 -15.92 9.64 16.19
CA ASP A 271 -16.01 10.70 15.21
C ASP A 271 -17.43 10.74 14.62
N ALA A 272 -18.12 11.87 14.78
CA ALA A 272 -19.42 12.13 14.21
C ALA A 272 -19.45 11.91 12.68
N ASN A 273 -18.33 12.11 11.99
CA ASN A 273 -18.18 11.87 10.56
C ASN A 273 -18.22 10.38 10.20
N VAL A 274 -17.60 9.49 11.02
CA VAL A 274 -17.66 8.05 10.81
C VAL A 274 -19.09 7.54 11.02
N LEU A 275 -19.76 7.99 12.08
CA LEU A 275 -21.17 7.69 12.33
C LEU A 275 -22.06 8.17 11.19
N LEU A 276 -21.84 9.38 10.69
CA LEU A 276 -22.59 9.94 9.57
C LEU A 276 -22.37 9.15 8.28
N ASN A 277 -21.14 8.71 8.01
CA ASN A 277 -20.79 7.89 6.86
C ASN A 277 -21.37 6.47 6.97
N VAL A 278 -21.39 5.87 8.15
CA VAL A 278 -22.07 4.59 8.39
C VAL A 278 -23.57 4.70 8.14
N VAL A 279 -24.21 5.76 8.65
CA VAL A 279 -25.64 6.02 8.41
C VAL A 279 -25.93 6.24 6.92
N ARG A 280 -25.05 6.95 6.20
CA ARG A 280 -25.18 7.20 4.76
C ARG A 280 -24.88 5.99 3.88
N SER A 281 -24.06 5.07 4.33
CA SER A 281 -23.68 3.86 3.57
C SER A 281 -24.77 2.78 3.57
N GLU A 282 -25.79 2.90 4.43
CA GLU A 282 -26.91 1.96 4.48
C GLU A 282 -28.01 2.32 3.49
N THR A 283 -28.57 1.33 2.82
CA THR A 283 -29.67 1.47 1.85
C THR A 283 -30.99 1.94 2.47
N SER A 284 -31.09 1.93 3.81
CA SER A 284 -32.27 2.38 4.58
C SER A 284 -31.83 3.27 5.74
N TRP A 285 -32.36 4.48 5.82
CA TRP A 285 -32.12 5.47 6.89
C TRP A 285 -32.36 4.87 8.30
N TRP A 286 -33.42 4.09 8.49
CA TRP A 286 -33.71 3.43 9.76
C TRP A 286 -32.69 2.34 10.13
N ARG A 287 -32.15 1.61 9.16
CA ARG A 287 -31.06 0.67 9.39
C ARG A 287 -29.77 1.39 9.75
N GLY A 288 -29.40 2.42 8.99
CA GLY A 288 -28.24 3.24 9.27
C GLY A 288 -28.25 3.83 10.68
N LEU A 289 -29.39 4.33 11.14
CA LEU A 289 -29.54 4.86 12.50
C LEU A 289 -29.40 3.77 13.57
N LYS A 290 -30.04 2.61 13.38
CA LYS A 290 -29.97 1.47 14.32
C LYS A 290 -28.53 0.91 14.40
N GLU A 291 -27.84 0.83 13.29
CA GLU A 291 -26.47 0.35 13.22
C GLU A 291 -25.46 1.37 13.78
N GLY A 292 -25.66 2.66 13.49
CA GLY A 292 -24.88 3.73 14.11
C GLY A 292 -25.01 3.73 15.64
N LEU A 293 -26.23 3.58 16.16
CA LEU A 293 -26.47 3.40 17.60
C LEU A 293 -25.87 2.09 18.14
N GLY A 294 -25.87 1.02 17.33
CA GLY A 294 -25.22 -0.24 17.66
C GLY A 294 -23.72 -0.11 17.82
N LEU A 295 -23.04 0.66 16.95
CA LEU A 295 -21.60 0.97 17.04
C LEU A 295 -21.29 1.73 18.35
N VAL A 296 -22.08 2.74 18.69
CA VAL A 296 -21.91 3.50 19.93
C VAL A 296 -22.14 2.63 21.16
N LYS A 297 -23.15 1.75 21.12
CA LYS A 297 -23.52 0.89 22.25
C LYS A 297 -22.59 -0.32 22.42
N ALA A 298 -22.02 -0.84 21.33
CA ALA A 298 -21.06 -1.96 21.38
C ALA A 298 -19.77 -1.56 22.12
N GLY A 299 -19.35 -0.30 22.02
CA GLY A 299 -18.24 0.23 22.79
C GLY A 299 -16.96 -0.61 22.74
N ARG A 300 -16.02 -0.30 23.62
CA ARG A 300 -14.70 -0.96 23.72
C ARG A 300 -14.70 -2.36 24.37
N ARG A 301 -15.87 -2.89 24.78
CA ARG A 301 -15.95 -4.05 25.70
C ARG A 301 -16.21 -5.40 25.03
N PHE A 302 -16.35 -5.46 23.72
CA PHE A 302 -16.76 -6.71 23.06
C PHE A 302 -15.62 -7.61 22.59
N LEU A 303 -14.37 -7.11 22.58
CA LEU A 303 -13.21 -7.93 22.23
C LEU A 303 -12.40 -8.27 23.48
N PRO A 304 -12.04 -9.55 23.71
CA PRO A 304 -11.08 -9.94 24.73
C PRO A 304 -9.72 -9.26 24.50
N GLU A 305 -9.07 -8.77 25.54
CA GLU A 305 -7.81 -8.00 25.44
C GLU A 305 -6.65 -8.79 24.80
N GLN A 306 -6.71 -10.11 24.82
CA GLN A 306 -5.67 -11.03 24.34
C GLN A 306 -6.06 -11.79 23.07
N ALA A 307 -7.17 -11.43 22.41
CA ALA A 307 -7.69 -12.22 21.30
C ALA A 307 -7.38 -11.61 19.92
N TYR A 308 -7.16 -12.48 18.94
CA TYR A 308 -7.00 -12.14 17.54
C TYR A 308 -8.37 -11.97 16.89
N SER A 309 -8.60 -10.87 16.17
CA SER A 309 -9.89 -10.59 15.53
C SER A 309 -9.79 -10.68 14.01
N LEU A 310 -10.63 -11.52 13.40
CA LEU A 310 -10.76 -11.66 11.95
C LEU A 310 -11.99 -10.89 11.49
N HIS A 311 -11.81 -10.04 10.50
CA HIS A 311 -12.81 -9.18 9.93
C HIS A 311 -12.99 -9.47 8.45
N VAL A 312 -14.25 -9.53 8.02
CA VAL A 312 -14.62 -9.88 6.66
C VAL A 312 -15.64 -8.87 6.13
N THR A 313 -15.43 -8.45 4.88
CA THR A 313 -16.43 -7.76 4.08
C THR A 313 -16.74 -8.58 2.85
N CYS A 314 -18.01 -8.93 2.65
CA CYS A 314 -18.51 -9.54 1.43
C CYS A 314 -19.30 -8.51 0.63
N ALA A 315 -19.19 -8.57 -0.70
CA ALA A 315 -19.90 -7.69 -1.61
C ALA A 315 -20.44 -8.49 -2.79
N ALA A 316 -21.74 -8.33 -3.08
CA ALA A 316 -22.45 -9.17 -4.03
C ALA A 316 -23.47 -8.38 -4.89
N ARG A 317 -23.95 -9.00 -5.96
CA ARG A 317 -24.95 -8.43 -6.87
C ARG A 317 -26.37 -8.53 -6.33
N SER A 318 -26.62 -9.44 -5.39
CA SER A 318 -27.93 -9.67 -4.80
C SER A 318 -27.82 -10.06 -3.34
N ARG A 319 -28.91 -9.89 -2.59
CA ARG A 319 -29.01 -10.26 -1.18
C ARG A 319 -28.74 -11.74 -0.94
N ALA A 320 -29.31 -12.61 -1.77
CA ALA A 320 -29.12 -14.06 -1.64
C ALA A 320 -27.64 -14.47 -1.83
N ALA A 321 -26.96 -13.87 -2.81
CA ALA A 321 -25.53 -14.11 -3.02
C ALA A 321 -24.69 -13.59 -1.83
N LEU A 322 -25.03 -12.42 -1.29
CA LEU A 322 -24.36 -11.88 -0.12
C LEU A 322 -24.50 -12.80 1.10
N GLU A 323 -25.71 -13.31 1.35
CA GLU A 323 -25.98 -14.21 2.48
C GLU A 323 -25.21 -15.52 2.34
N ALA A 324 -25.11 -16.08 1.14
CA ALA A 324 -24.32 -17.29 0.86
C ALA A 324 -22.80 -17.04 1.08
N ASP A 325 -22.28 -15.89 0.63
CA ASP A 325 -20.88 -15.50 0.84
C ASP A 325 -20.57 -15.33 2.34
N LEU A 326 -21.45 -14.65 3.09
CA LEU A 326 -21.31 -14.45 4.54
C LEU A 326 -21.40 -15.77 5.31
N ASP A 327 -22.29 -16.67 4.92
CA ASP A 327 -22.41 -18.00 5.52
C ASP A 327 -21.15 -18.84 5.28
N THR A 328 -20.59 -18.80 4.07
CA THR A 328 -19.31 -19.45 3.76
C THR A 328 -18.20 -18.97 4.69
N CYS A 329 -18.06 -17.65 4.86
CA CYS A 329 -17.06 -17.07 5.76
C CYS A 329 -17.33 -17.45 7.23
N ARG A 330 -18.60 -17.45 7.66
CA ARG A 330 -18.98 -17.83 9.03
C ARG A 330 -18.65 -19.30 9.32
N GLN A 331 -19.02 -20.20 8.43
CA GLN A 331 -18.71 -21.62 8.60
C GLN A 331 -17.22 -21.88 8.66
N ALA A 332 -16.43 -21.24 7.77
CA ALA A 332 -14.98 -21.34 7.76
C ALA A 332 -14.36 -20.88 9.10
N ALA A 333 -14.82 -19.76 9.65
CA ALA A 333 -14.33 -19.24 10.93
C ALA A 333 -14.69 -20.15 12.10
N LEU A 334 -15.96 -20.61 12.19
CA LEU A 334 -16.42 -21.47 13.28
C LEU A 334 -15.72 -22.83 13.27
N GLN A 335 -15.45 -23.42 12.10
CA GLN A 335 -14.71 -24.68 11.96
C GLN A 335 -13.26 -24.59 12.46
N GLN A 336 -12.69 -23.40 12.47
CA GLN A 336 -11.34 -23.15 13.01
C GLN A 336 -11.36 -22.67 14.47
N GLY A 337 -12.46 -22.81 15.17
CA GLY A 337 -12.60 -22.45 16.59
C GLY A 337 -12.90 -20.97 16.85
N GLY A 338 -13.28 -20.22 15.83
CA GLY A 338 -13.66 -18.81 15.97
C GLY A 338 -15.01 -18.64 16.64
N SER A 339 -15.19 -17.55 17.36
CA SER A 339 -16.47 -17.09 17.93
C SER A 339 -16.94 -15.82 17.27
N VAL A 340 -18.25 -15.71 16.98
CA VAL A 340 -18.84 -14.53 16.34
C VAL A 340 -18.83 -13.34 17.30
N ILE A 341 -18.42 -12.18 16.81
CA ILE A 341 -18.45 -10.90 17.52
C ILE A 341 -19.15 -9.83 16.65
N PRO A 342 -19.53 -8.67 17.23
CA PRO A 342 -20.07 -7.56 16.46
C PRO A 342 -19.11 -7.12 15.34
N HIS A 343 -19.65 -6.86 14.16
CA HIS A 343 -18.88 -6.52 12.95
C HIS A 343 -18.70 -4.99 12.76
N SER A 344 -18.56 -4.24 13.86
CA SER A 344 -18.39 -2.78 13.83
C SER A 344 -17.10 -2.34 13.14
N ILE A 345 -16.00 -3.07 13.33
CA ILE A 345 -14.70 -2.73 12.73
C ILE A 345 -14.73 -2.76 11.18
N PRO A 346 -15.07 -3.88 10.50
CA PRO A 346 -15.09 -3.88 9.04
C PRO A 346 -16.14 -2.91 8.47
N LYS A 347 -17.23 -2.67 9.18
CA LYS A 347 -18.22 -1.67 8.81
C LYS A 347 -17.66 -0.25 8.86
N ALA A 348 -16.94 0.11 9.92
CA ALA A 348 -16.29 1.41 10.05
C ALA A 348 -15.18 1.61 9.00
N VAL A 349 -14.37 0.59 8.75
CA VAL A 349 -13.35 0.60 7.68
C VAL A 349 -14.01 0.83 6.32
N ARG A 350 -15.10 0.15 6.02
CA ARG A 350 -15.81 0.29 4.74
C ARG A 350 -16.51 1.64 4.59
N ALA A 351 -17.00 2.23 5.68
CA ALA A 351 -17.62 3.55 5.68
C ALA A 351 -16.59 4.69 5.55
N ASN A 352 -15.33 4.46 5.91
CA ASN A 352 -14.25 5.45 5.84
C ASN A 352 -13.03 4.85 5.11
N LEU A 353 -13.14 4.70 3.79
CA LEU A 353 -12.15 4.05 2.94
C LEU A 353 -10.80 4.77 2.91
N PHE A 354 -10.82 6.09 3.00
CA PHE A 354 -9.65 6.95 2.91
C PHE A 354 -9.60 7.88 4.13
N PRO A 355 -9.25 7.33 5.31
CA PRO A 355 -9.18 8.11 6.55
C PRO A 355 -8.11 9.22 6.46
N PRO A 356 -8.15 10.20 7.36
CA PRO A 356 -7.06 11.15 7.54
C PRO A 356 -5.72 10.45 7.75
N LEU A 357 -4.63 11.07 7.30
CA LEU A 357 -3.29 10.49 7.33
C LEU A 357 -2.57 10.68 8.68
N ASP A 358 -3.25 11.15 9.70
CA ASP A 358 -2.73 11.28 11.06
C ASP A 358 -2.26 9.94 11.65
N GLY A 359 -2.82 8.82 11.20
CA GLY A 359 -2.36 7.46 11.50
C GLY A 359 -0.93 7.11 11.02
N VAL A 360 -0.26 7.97 10.25
CA VAL A 360 1.20 7.87 9.98
C VAL A 360 2.02 8.00 11.25
N VAL A 361 1.48 8.70 12.26
CA VAL A 361 1.98 8.73 13.62
C VAL A 361 1.00 7.97 14.51
N GLY A 362 1.50 7.10 15.37
CA GLY A 362 0.62 6.38 16.29
C GLY A 362 -0.03 7.31 17.33
N GLY A 363 -1.06 6.81 18.00
CA GLY A 363 -1.87 7.59 18.94
C GLY A 363 -1.12 8.18 20.14
N GLU A 364 0.06 7.64 20.44
CA GLU A 364 0.96 8.13 21.49
C GLU A 364 2.21 8.82 20.91
N GLY A 365 2.20 9.14 19.61
CA GLY A 365 3.30 9.80 18.90
C GLY A 365 4.39 8.84 18.45
N GLU A 366 4.17 7.53 18.59
CA GLU A 366 5.11 6.51 18.13
C GLU A 366 5.20 6.48 16.61
N ARG A 367 6.38 6.16 16.10
CA ARG A 367 6.62 5.78 14.71
C ARG A 367 6.29 4.31 14.52
N TRP A 368 5.98 3.94 13.29
CA TRP A 368 5.78 2.54 12.91
C TRP A 368 6.36 2.24 11.53
N ALA A 369 6.72 0.99 11.32
CA ALA A 369 7.12 0.50 10.01
C ALA A 369 6.81 -0.99 9.90
N ALA A 370 6.10 -1.35 8.83
CA ALA A 370 5.77 -2.73 8.54
C ALA A 370 6.81 -3.40 7.64
N LEU A 371 6.89 -4.72 7.75
CA LEU A 371 7.38 -5.62 6.72
C LEU A 371 6.22 -6.46 6.22
N ASN A 372 6.37 -7.08 5.04
CA ASN A 372 5.37 -8.03 4.56
C ASN A 372 6.02 -9.23 3.88
N ALA A 373 5.47 -10.41 4.16
CA ALA A 373 5.79 -11.67 3.51
C ALA A 373 4.54 -12.25 2.86
N LYS A 374 4.59 -12.51 1.55
CA LYS A 374 3.56 -13.23 0.82
C LYS A 374 3.99 -14.68 0.69
N VAL A 375 3.14 -15.58 1.15
CA VAL A 375 3.39 -17.02 1.14
C VAL A 375 2.16 -17.77 0.61
N ALA A 376 2.36 -19.03 0.24
CA ALA A 376 1.23 -19.93 -0.01
C ALA A 376 0.42 -20.14 1.28
N HIS A 377 -0.86 -20.49 1.15
CA HIS A 377 -1.71 -20.76 2.33
C HIS A 377 -1.16 -21.88 3.22
N SER A 378 -0.46 -22.87 2.66
CA SER A 378 0.19 -23.96 3.40
C SER A 378 1.35 -23.49 4.28
N ASP A 379 1.97 -22.36 3.96
CA ASP A 379 3.15 -21.83 4.66
C ASP A 379 2.80 -20.75 5.68
N ALA A 380 1.51 -20.40 5.81
CA ALA A 380 1.04 -19.32 6.66
C ALA A 380 1.44 -19.49 8.14
N GLU A 381 1.24 -20.67 8.72
CA GLU A 381 1.63 -20.95 10.10
C GLU A 381 3.17 -20.99 10.27
N ASN A 382 3.88 -21.51 9.26
CA ASN A 382 5.33 -21.59 9.30
C ASN A 382 5.99 -20.22 9.32
N ILE A 383 5.57 -19.28 8.45
CA ILE A 383 6.15 -17.93 8.42
C ILE A 383 5.90 -17.15 9.72
N ILE A 384 4.73 -17.32 10.32
CA ILE A 384 4.37 -16.69 11.61
C ILE A 384 5.27 -17.25 12.72
N ARG A 385 5.35 -18.57 12.84
CA ARG A 385 6.15 -19.25 13.87
C ARG A 385 7.64 -18.94 13.72
N ALA A 386 8.20 -19.08 12.52
CA ALA A 386 9.61 -18.82 12.27
C ALA A 386 9.98 -17.36 12.57
N SER A 387 9.10 -16.41 12.26
CA SER A 387 9.31 -14.99 12.60
C SER A 387 9.33 -14.75 14.11
N ALA A 388 8.42 -15.38 14.86
CA ALA A 388 8.37 -15.28 16.31
C ALA A 388 9.61 -15.90 16.97
N GLU A 389 10.09 -17.05 16.49
CA GLU A 389 11.31 -17.72 16.93
C GLU A 389 12.55 -16.85 16.63
N LYS A 390 12.64 -16.28 15.42
CA LYS A 390 13.74 -15.41 14.98
C LYS A 390 13.88 -14.16 15.87
N LEU A 391 12.76 -13.59 16.30
CA LEU A 391 12.76 -12.39 17.14
C LEU A 391 12.75 -12.66 18.63
N ALA A 392 12.59 -13.90 19.07
CA ALA A 392 12.58 -14.25 20.50
C ALA A 392 13.81 -13.73 21.29
N PRO A 393 15.06 -13.77 20.76
CA PRO A 393 16.23 -13.25 21.46
C PRO A 393 16.20 -11.73 21.71
N TYR A 394 15.36 -10.98 21.02
CA TYR A 394 15.29 -9.52 21.14
C TYR A 394 14.32 -9.02 22.21
N ARG A 395 13.55 -9.88 22.86
CA ARG A 395 12.45 -9.51 23.77
C ARG A 395 12.88 -8.59 24.91
N GLU A 396 14.00 -8.87 25.57
CA GLU A 396 14.51 -8.05 26.67
C GLU A 396 14.93 -6.67 26.18
N ARG A 397 15.63 -6.60 25.03
CA ARG A 397 16.02 -5.32 24.42
C ARG A 397 14.81 -4.53 23.94
N MET A 398 13.81 -5.18 23.36
CA MET A 398 12.55 -4.53 22.96
C MET A 398 11.88 -3.86 24.15
N GLN A 399 11.80 -4.57 25.28
CA GLN A 399 11.22 -4.02 26.52
C GLN A 399 12.05 -2.83 27.05
N ALA A 400 13.37 -2.96 27.08
CA ALA A 400 14.28 -1.92 27.56
C ALA A 400 14.21 -0.63 26.71
N GLU A 401 14.12 -0.77 25.38
CA GLU A 401 14.09 0.36 24.44
C GLU A 401 12.67 0.88 24.14
N GLY A 402 11.63 0.24 24.70
CA GLY A 402 10.24 0.62 24.44
C GLY A 402 9.81 0.36 23.00
N VAL A 403 10.30 -0.74 22.41
CA VAL A 403 9.91 -1.23 21.09
C VAL A 403 8.88 -2.33 21.25
N TRP A 404 7.80 -2.28 20.45
CA TRP A 404 6.79 -3.34 20.43
C TRP A 404 6.37 -3.67 19.00
N MET A 405 5.62 -4.74 18.85
CA MET A 405 5.16 -5.20 17.54
C MET A 405 3.67 -5.48 17.55
N SER A 406 3.06 -5.27 16.39
CA SER A 406 1.73 -5.75 16.04
C SER A 406 1.78 -6.56 14.75
N HIS A 407 0.69 -7.24 14.42
CA HIS A 407 0.60 -8.10 13.24
C HIS A 407 -0.68 -7.84 12.48
N LEU A 408 -0.57 -7.77 11.15
CA LEU A 408 -1.69 -7.75 10.24
C LEU A 408 -1.58 -8.96 9.31
N LEU A 409 -2.64 -9.76 9.22
CA LEU A 409 -2.75 -10.85 8.24
C LEU A 409 -3.80 -10.48 7.22
N ILE A 410 -3.53 -10.76 5.92
CA ILE A 410 -4.44 -10.41 4.82
C ILE A 410 -4.51 -11.58 3.84
N ALA A 411 -5.72 -11.91 3.36
CA ALA A 411 -5.88 -12.78 2.20
C ALA A 411 -5.68 -11.97 0.91
N ILE A 412 -4.94 -12.53 -0.05
CA ILE A 412 -4.70 -11.92 -1.37
C ILE A 412 -5.21 -12.86 -2.45
N SER A 413 -6.27 -12.46 -3.13
CA SER A 413 -7.00 -13.36 -4.04
C SER A 413 -7.30 -14.69 -3.34
N ASN A 414 -7.40 -15.79 -4.08
CA ASN A 414 -7.66 -17.11 -3.51
C ASN A 414 -6.40 -17.98 -3.32
N HIS A 415 -5.20 -17.42 -3.56
CA HIS A 415 -3.97 -18.22 -3.67
C HIS A 415 -2.82 -17.73 -2.80
N ALA A 416 -2.93 -16.55 -2.17
CA ALA A 416 -1.83 -16.02 -1.38
C ALA A 416 -2.29 -15.52 0.00
N PHE A 417 -1.39 -15.65 0.96
CA PHE A 417 -1.50 -15.19 2.33
C PHE A 417 -0.42 -14.14 2.59
N SER A 418 -0.78 -13.03 3.23
CA SER A 418 0.16 -11.99 3.63
C SER A 418 0.30 -11.98 5.15
N PHE A 419 1.52 -12.09 5.63
CA PHE A 419 1.93 -11.84 7.00
C PHE A 419 2.66 -10.51 7.05
N GLU A 420 2.17 -9.59 7.91
CA GLU A 420 2.71 -8.24 8.02
C GLU A 420 3.05 -7.91 9.48
N PRO A 421 4.29 -8.16 9.94
CA PRO A 421 4.79 -7.68 11.23
C PRO A 421 5.05 -6.17 11.16
N VAL A 422 4.50 -5.44 12.13
CA VAL A 422 4.62 -3.99 12.25
C VAL A 422 5.41 -3.66 13.50
N PHE A 423 6.52 -2.95 13.33
CA PHE A 423 7.35 -2.47 14.44
C PHE A 423 6.87 -1.09 14.85
N HIS A 424 6.80 -0.85 16.17
CA HIS A 424 6.42 0.42 16.77
C HIS A 424 7.51 0.86 17.75
N TRP A 425 7.86 2.15 17.72
CA TRP A 425 8.83 2.74 18.66
C TRP A 425 8.67 4.24 18.78
N HIS A 426 9.07 4.82 19.87
CA HIS A 426 9.20 6.26 20.00
C HIS A 426 10.54 6.73 19.45
N ASP A 427 10.55 7.82 18.68
CA ASP A 427 11.76 8.43 18.09
C ASP A 427 11.42 9.82 17.55
N GLU A 428 12.45 10.57 17.14
CA GLU A 428 12.23 11.82 16.42
C GLU A 428 11.38 11.62 15.15
N TRP A 429 10.53 12.59 14.87
CA TRP A 429 9.68 12.54 13.68
C TRP A 429 10.46 12.94 12.42
N LEU A 430 10.30 12.17 11.37
CA LEU A 430 10.69 12.54 10.01
C LEU A 430 9.71 13.57 9.44
N PRO A 431 10.06 14.29 8.35
CA PRO A 431 9.19 15.31 7.77
C PRO A 431 7.77 14.85 7.46
N VAL A 432 7.58 13.58 7.05
CA VAL A 432 6.26 13.01 6.79
C VAL A 432 5.41 12.92 8.06
N HIS A 433 6.01 12.56 9.19
CA HIS A 433 5.31 12.51 10.48
C HIS A 433 4.91 13.91 10.94
N GLN A 434 5.83 14.88 10.84
CA GLN A 434 5.55 16.28 11.16
C GLN A 434 4.41 16.85 10.31
N ARG A 435 4.36 16.48 9.03
CA ARG A 435 3.32 16.94 8.11
C ARG A 435 1.94 16.42 8.47
N PHE A 436 1.81 15.13 8.82
CA PHE A 436 0.52 14.44 8.95
C PHE A 436 0.09 14.19 10.39
N ALA A 437 0.96 14.32 11.40
CA ALA A 437 0.55 14.20 12.79
C ALA A 437 -0.60 15.17 13.11
N SER A 438 -1.60 14.69 13.86
CA SER A 438 -2.72 15.52 14.28
C SER A 438 -2.25 16.69 15.18
N GLU A 439 -2.94 17.81 15.11
CA GLU A 439 -2.61 18.97 15.94
C GLU A 439 -2.68 18.64 17.45
N SER A 440 -3.60 17.75 17.85
CA SER A 440 -3.70 17.29 19.24
C SER A 440 -2.44 16.53 19.69
N ILE A 441 -1.88 15.68 18.82
CA ILE A 441 -0.62 14.95 19.11
C ILE A 441 0.56 15.93 19.13
N LYS A 442 0.65 16.87 18.19
CA LYS A 442 1.71 17.89 18.16
C LYS A 442 1.70 18.76 19.42
N GLN A 443 0.52 19.20 19.86
CA GLN A 443 0.37 20.00 21.08
C GLN A 443 0.72 19.21 22.35
N LYS A 444 0.37 17.92 22.40
CA LYS A 444 0.63 17.06 23.55
C LYS A 444 2.11 16.70 23.71
N LEU A 445 2.81 16.43 22.61
CA LEU A 445 4.16 15.84 22.63
C LEU A 445 5.26 16.83 22.20
N GLY A 446 4.94 17.91 21.49
CA GLY A 446 5.94 18.76 20.86
C GLY A 446 6.76 18.00 19.83
N THR A 447 8.08 18.21 19.83
CA THR A 447 9.03 17.45 19.00
C THR A 447 9.57 16.27 19.82
N PRO A 448 9.23 15.02 19.46
CA PRO A 448 9.74 13.86 20.18
C PRO A 448 11.28 13.79 20.13
N PRO A 449 11.95 13.42 21.22
CA PRO A 449 13.40 13.29 21.24
C PRO A 449 13.87 12.11 20.40
N ALA A 450 15.06 12.22 19.80
CA ALA A 450 15.71 11.12 19.11
C ALA A 450 16.02 9.96 20.06
N LYS A 451 15.72 8.73 19.62
CA LYS A 451 16.04 7.47 20.30
C LYS A 451 16.85 6.54 19.39
N PRO A 452 18.15 6.80 19.22
CA PRO A 452 18.99 6.03 18.30
C PRO A 452 19.03 4.53 18.60
N ALA A 453 19.03 4.13 19.90
CA ALA A 453 19.09 2.73 20.31
C ALA A 453 17.81 1.95 19.90
N ALA A 454 16.64 2.55 20.06
CA ALA A 454 15.38 1.96 19.60
C ALA A 454 15.35 1.84 18.05
N ARG A 455 15.82 2.88 17.34
CA ARG A 455 15.91 2.90 15.88
C ARG A 455 16.85 1.81 15.35
N GLU A 456 18.02 1.64 15.97
CA GLU A 456 19.01 0.61 15.62
C GLU A 456 18.45 -0.80 15.88
N LEU A 457 17.79 -1.00 17.01
CA LEU A 457 17.13 -2.27 17.33
C LEU A 457 16.07 -2.63 16.30
N VAL A 458 15.19 -1.69 15.95
CA VAL A 458 14.16 -1.89 14.90
C VAL A 458 14.81 -2.21 13.55
N ALA A 459 15.88 -1.49 13.18
CA ALA A 459 16.59 -1.75 11.92
C ALA A 459 17.21 -3.16 11.91
N GLN A 460 17.83 -3.60 13.02
CA GLN A 460 18.38 -4.93 13.16
C GLN A 460 17.32 -6.02 13.04
N MET A 461 16.21 -5.91 13.79
CA MET A 461 15.13 -6.89 13.75
C MET A 461 14.47 -6.96 12.36
N ARG A 462 14.29 -5.81 11.69
CA ARG A 462 13.78 -5.78 10.31
C ARG A 462 14.71 -6.50 9.34
N ALA A 463 16.02 -6.29 9.43
CA ALA A 463 17.02 -6.98 8.59
C ALA A 463 16.98 -8.49 8.81
N GLU A 464 16.88 -8.95 10.05
CA GLU A 464 16.74 -10.37 10.40
C GLU A 464 15.49 -11.00 9.78
N LEU A 465 14.34 -10.32 9.84
CA LEU A 465 13.10 -10.82 9.22
C LEU A 465 13.17 -10.79 7.68
N VAL A 466 13.76 -9.76 7.09
CA VAL A 466 13.93 -9.71 5.62
C VAL A 466 14.79 -10.87 5.12
N THR A 467 15.86 -11.20 5.85
CA THR A 467 16.71 -12.37 5.55
C THR A 467 15.91 -13.67 5.70
N LEU A 468 15.19 -13.84 6.81
CA LEU A 468 14.34 -15.01 7.05
C LEU A 468 13.27 -15.17 5.95
N PHE A 469 12.63 -14.09 5.51
CA PHE A 469 11.62 -14.13 4.44
C PHE A 469 12.22 -14.62 3.12
N ALA A 470 13.43 -14.14 2.78
CA ALA A 470 14.15 -14.60 1.61
C ALA A 470 14.54 -16.09 1.70
N GLU A 471 15.04 -16.54 2.85
CA GLU A 471 15.39 -17.95 3.13
C GLU A 471 14.19 -18.89 3.03
N LEU A 472 13.00 -18.44 3.44
CA LEU A 472 11.74 -19.18 3.35
C LEU A 472 11.06 -19.06 1.98
N GLY A 473 11.64 -18.32 1.03
CA GLY A 473 11.08 -18.13 -0.30
C GLY A 473 9.82 -17.26 -0.32
N ALA A 474 9.60 -16.47 0.70
CA ALA A 474 8.47 -15.54 0.73
C ALA A 474 8.68 -14.40 -0.29
N ALA A 475 7.60 -14.00 -0.97
CA ALA A 475 7.61 -12.84 -1.85
C ALA A 475 7.26 -11.56 -1.08
N SER A 476 7.67 -10.41 -1.60
CA SER A 476 7.12 -9.12 -1.21
C SER A 476 6.63 -8.37 -2.45
N ASN A 477 5.53 -7.65 -2.32
CA ASN A 477 5.06 -6.76 -3.37
C ASN A 477 5.54 -5.31 -3.19
N GLN A 478 6.07 -4.97 -2.01
CA GLN A 478 6.58 -3.64 -1.65
C GLN A 478 8.10 -3.68 -1.55
N LEU A 479 8.78 -3.99 -2.64
CA LEU A 479 10.22 -4.24 -2.64
C LEU A 479 11.04 -3.04 -2.13
N GLY A 480 10.91 -1.90 -2.78
CA GLY A 480 11.68 -0.72 -2.43
C GLY A 480 13.18 -0.97 -2.46
N LYS A 481 13.85 -0.56 -1.38
CA LYS A 481 15.25 -0.86 -1.05
C LYS A 481 15.37 -1.72 0.22
N THR A 482 14.23 -2.27 0.68
CA THR A 482 14.15 -3.07 1.90
C THR A 482 14.36 -4.56 1.62
N TYR A 483 13.78 -5.06 0.53
CA TYR A 483 13.82 -6.49 0.22
C TYR A 483 14.82 -6.80 -0.89
N PRO A 484 15.64 -7.86 -0.74
CA PRO A 484 16.46 -8.35 -1.84
C PRO A 484 15.55 -8.86 -2.96
N TYR A 485 15.94 -8.61 -4.19
CA TYR A 485 15.24 -9.15 -5.35
C TYR A 485 16.21 -9.88 -6.28
N ARG A 486 17.12 -9.14 -6.93
CA ARG A 486 18.07 -9.72 -7.87
C ARG A 486 18.95 -10.81 -7.23
N SER A 487 19.43 -10.57 -6.02
CA SER A 487 20.33 -11.49 -5.30
C SER A 487 19.69 -12.81 -4.88
N ILE A 488 18.35 -12.89 -4.81
CA ILE A 488 17.62 -14.12 -4.49
C ILE A 488 17.05 -14.84 -5.71
N LEU A 489 17.21 -14.27 -6.92
CA LEU A 489 16.79 -14.91 -8.17
C LEU A 489 17.71 -16.10 -8.51
N ARG A 490 17.15 -17.08 -9.19
CA ARG A 490 17.95 -18.13 -9.84
C ARG A 490 18.88 -17.50 -10.88
N PRO A 491 20.09 -18.06 -11.12
CA PRO A 491 21.10 -17.46 -12.02
C PRO A 491 20.55 -17.09 -13.40
N GLU A 492 19.76 -17.97 -14.00
CA GLU A 492 19.20 -17.75 -15.35
C GLU A 492 18.18 -16.60 -15.34
N THR A 493 17.37 -16.51 -14.28
CA THR A 493 16.39 -15.43 -14.09
C THR A 493 17.09 -14.10 -13.83
N ALA A 494 18.13 -14.09 -13.00
CA ALA A 494 18.94 -12.91 -12.74
C ALA A 494 19.62 -12.40 -14.02
N ALA A 495 20.18 -13.31 -14.84
CA ALA A 495 20.81 -12.95 -16.11
C ALA A 495 19.82 -12.35 -17.12
N LEU A 496 18.57 -12.84 -17.16
CA LEU A 496 17.51 -12.24 -17.97
C LEU A 496 17.12 -10.87 -17.42
N PHE A 497 16.92 -10.75 -16.10
CA PHE A 497 16.61 -9.50 -15.44
C PHE A 497 17.65 -8.41 -15.73
N ASP A 498 18.95 -8.74 -15.60
CA ASP A 498 20.05 -7.81 -15.87
C ASP A 498 20.03 -7.28 -17.32
N LYS A 499 19.74 -8.14 -18.29
CA LYS A 499 19.62 -7.75 -19.71
C LYS A 499 18.43 -6.80 -19.93
N LEU A 500 17.28 -7.08 -19.33
CA LEU A 500 16.09 -6.24 -19.41
C LEU A 500 16.37 -4.87 -18.76
N LYS A 501 16.97 -4.87 -17.56
CA LYS A 501 17.37 -3.64 -16.87
C LYS A 501 18.33 -2.80 -17.71
N ALA A 502 19.39 -3.41 -18.26
CA ALA A 502 20.35 -2.72 -19.11
C ALA A 502 19.74 -2.17 -20.41
N THR A 503 18.67 -2.77 -20.89
CA THR A 503 17.94 -2.28 -22.08
C THR A 503 17.17 -0.99 -21.80
N VAL A 504 16.51 -0.88 -20.65
CA VAL A 504 15.67 0.28 -20.30
C VAL A 504 16.43 1.38 -19.55
N ASP A 505 17.55 1.04 -18.93
CA ASP A 505 18.41 1.94 -18.15
C ASP A 505 19.90 1.55 -18.33
N PRO A 506 20.49 1.81 -19.50
CA PRO A 506 21.86 1.37 -19.83
C PRO A 506 22.95 1.93 -18.89
N ALA A 507 22.71 3.11 -18.33
CA ALA A 507 23.66 3.77 -17.44
C ALA A 507 23.46 3.44 -15.95
N GLY A 508 22.43 2.65 -15.59
CA GLY A 508 22.12 2.28 -14.21
C GLY A 508 21.74 3.47 -13.31
N LEU A 509 21.10 4.49 -13.86
CA LEU A 509 20.79 5.73 -13.15
C LEU A 509 19.39 5.73 -12.49
N MET A 510 18.51 4.81 -12.91
CA MET A 510 17.15 4.73 -12.40
C MET A 510 17.10 3.96 -11.09
N ASN A 511 16.78 4.65 -10.02
CA ASN A 511 16.56 4.19 -8.66
C ASN A 511 17.63 3.23 -8.13
N PRO A 512 18.90 3.67 -8.00
CA PRO A 512 19.99 2.82 -7.48
C PRO A 512 19.62 2.24 -6.10
N GLY A 513 19.98 0.97 -5.89
CA GLY A 513 19.70 0.21 -4.67
C GLY A 513 18.29 -0.37 -4.59
N ALA A 514 17.43 -0.13 -5.58
CA ALA A 514 16.16 -0.83 -5.68
C ALA A 514 16.29 -2.06 -6.60
N LEU A 515 15.69 -3.17 -6.16
CA LEU A 515 15.73 -4.46 -6.86
C LEU A 515 17.13 -5.13 -6.90
N ASP A 516 18.05 -4.75 -6.04
CA ASP A 516 19.41 -5.34 -5.93
C ASP A 516 19.40 -6.72 -5.24
#